data_bef1b641d81af610f18ed4be81ab87ef
#
_entry.id   bef1b641d81af610f18ed4be81ab87ef
#
_cell.length_a   1.000
_cell.length_b   1.000
_cell.length_c   1.000
_cell.angle_alpha   90.00
_cell.angle_beta   90.00
_cell.angle_gamma   90.00
#
_symmetry.space_group_name_H-M   'P 1'
#
loop_
_entity.id
_entity.type
_entity.pdbx_description
1 polymer ?
#
loop_
_entity_poly.entity_id
_entity_poly.type
_entity_poly.pdbx_seq_one_letter_code
_entity_poly.pdbx_strand_id
1 'polypeptide(L)'
;MNKKISAVVTLVGLILIMCAMAVLFHNKKEDNLAQKSSNTVLSSLKEKIEESNLKTSDEEKDLNKDLNQYDGYIKIPKLNLELPVMKKPTQANLKESPCIYSGTAKDSNLIIAAHNYSAHFGKINQLENSDKVQYTDLQNNTYNYCVTAKEKINGNNSEQMQNENYALTLFTCDYTGRDRITIRCERK
;
A
#
# COMPACT_ATOMS: atom_id res chain seq x y z
N MET A 1 11.06 51.25 -5.65
CA MET A 1 10.13 50.14 -6.02
C MET A 1 8.71 50.62 -5.75
N ASN A 2 7.84 50.67 -6.76
CA ASN A 2 6.47 51.21 -6.62
C ASN A 2 5.67 50.44 -5.56
N LYS A 3 5.12 51.14 -4.56
CA LYS A 3 4.29 50.54 -3.49
C LYS A 3 3.20 49.62 -4.02
N LYS A 4 2.64 49.92 -5.20
CA LYS A 4 1.59 49.08 -5.88
C LYS A 4 2.15 47.74 -6.36
N ILE A 5 3.40 47.69 -6.90
CA ILE A 5 4.05 46.47 -7.36
C ILE A 5 4.40 45.59 -6.16
N SER A 6 4.89 46.16 -5.07
CA SER A 6 5.17 45.43 -3.83
C SER A 6 3.88 44.77 -3.27
N ALA A 7 2.76 45.48 -3.22
CA ALA A 7 1.50 44.96 -2.74
C ALA A 7 0.96 43.77 -3.61
N VAL A 8 1.09 43.89 -4.93
CA VAL A 8 0.71 42.82 -5.86
C VAL A 8 1.57 41.57 -5.67
N VAL A 9 2.88 41.72 -5.56
CA VAL A 9 3.80 40.59 -5.32
C VAL A 9 3.50 39.89 -3.98
N THR A 10 3.22 40.68 -2.93
CA THR A 10 2.84 40.10 -1.63
C THR A 10 1.54 39.35 -1.69
N LEU A 11 0.51 39.87 -2.40
CA LEU A 11 -0.77 39.20 -2.58
C LEU A 11 -0.62 37.88 -3.34
N VAL A 12 0.15 37.87 -4.42
CA VAL A 12 0.44 36.65 -5.20
C VAL A 12 1.15 35.62 -4.34
N GLY A 13 2.14 36.05 -3.54
CA GLY A 13 2.85 35.15 -2.61
C GLY A 13 1.90 34.50 -1.57
N LEU A 14 0.97 35.28 -1.00
CA LEU A 14 -0.03 34.76 -0.07
C LEU A 14 -0.99 33.75 -0.73
N ILE A 15 -1.41 34.01 -1.97
CA ILE A 15 -2.27 33.09 -2.72
C ILE A 15 -1.53 31.76 -2.96
N LEU A 16 -0.27 31.80 -3.37
CA LEU A 16 0.54 30.59 -3.59
C LEU A 16 0.71 29.77 -2.30
N ILE A 17 0.94 30.44 -1.16
CA ILE A 17 1.03 29.76 0.15
C ILE A 17 -0.31 29.10 0.50
N MET A 18 -1.44 29.77 0.31
CA MET A 18 -2.77 29.20 0.56
C MET A 18 -3.03 27.99 -0.34
N CYS A 19 -2.69 28.06 -1.62
CA CYS A 19 -2.82 26.93 -2.55
C CYS A 19 -1.95 25.75 -2.11
N ALA A 20 -0.70 25.99 -1.71
CA ALA A 20 0.19 24.94 -1.22
C ALA A 20 -0.36 24.28 0.05
N MET A 21 -0.88 25.05 1.01
CA MET A 21 -1.53 24.52 2.21
C MET A 21 -2.78 23.70 1.87
N ALA A 22 -3.60 24.15 0.93
CA ALA A 22 -4.80 23.41 0.51
C ALA A 22 -4.44 22.03 -0.06
N VAL A 23 -3.39 21.94 -0.88
CA VAL A 23 -2.89 20.66 -1.40
C VAL A 23 -2.38 19.75 -0.28
N LEU A 24 -1.61 20.29 0.67
CA LEU A 24 -1.13 19.52 1.83
C LEU A 24 -2.26 18.97 2.69
N PHE A 25 -3.30 19.78 2.94
CA PHE A 25 -4.49 19.35 3.68
C PHE A 25 -5.27 18.27 2.93
N HIS A 26 -5.41 18.41 1.60
CA HIS A 26 -6.08 17.41 0.79
C HIS A 26 -5.36 16.07 0.84
N ASN A 27 -4.05 16.06 0.60
CA ASN A 27 -3.23 14.85 0.66
C ASN A 27 -3.28 14.18 2.05
N LYS A 28 -3.19 14.98 3.13
CA LYS A 28 -3.28 14.47 4.50
C LYS A 28 -4.66 13.88 4.82
N LYS A 29 -5.72 14.44 4.26
CA LYS A 29 -7.08 13.90 4.42
C LYS A 29 -7.23 12.54 3.74
N GLU A 30 -6.73 12.39 2.52
CA GLU A 30 -6.75 11.10 1.81
C GLU A 30 -5.93 10.04 2.56
N ASP A 31 -4.75 10.38 3.05
CA ASP A 31 -3.88 9.51 3.85
C ASP A 31 -4.58 9.02 5.14
N ASN A 32 -5.24 9.92 5.85
CA ASN A 32 -6.00 9.58 7.07
C ASN A 32 -7.22 8.69 6.78
N LEU A 33 -7.92 8.91 5.66
CA LEU A 33 -9.05 8.08 5.26
C LEU A 33 -8.59 6.67 4.90
N ALA A 34 -7.51 6.54 4.12
CA ALA A 34 -6.91 5.26 3.77
C ALA A 34 -6.47 4.49 5.04
N GLN A 35 -5.82 5.16 5.99
CA GLN A 35 -5.40 4.54 7.24
C GLN A 35 -6.58 4.05 8.09
N LYS A 36 -7.63 4.87 8.22
CA LYS A 36 -8.82 4.50 9.01
C LYS A 36 -9.56 3.31 8.39
N SER A 37 -9.76 3.32 7.08
CA SER A 37 -10.37 2.21 6.34
C SER A 37 -9.56 0.93 6.52
N SER A 38 -8.26 0.98 6.27
CA SER A 38 -7.36 -0.16 6.43
C SER A 38 -7.37 -0.75 7.84
N ASN A 39 -7.35 0.08 8.89
CA ASN A 39 -7.35 -0.41 10.27
C ASN A 39 -8.66 -1.13 10.64
N THR A 40 -9.80 -0.60 10.22
CA THR A 40 -11.10 -1.22 10.50
C THR A 40 -11.22 -2.57 9.79
N VAL A 41 -10.87 -2.61 8.52
CA VAL A 41 -10.90 -3.85 7.73
C VAL A 41 -9.89 -4.87 8.25
N LEU A 42 -8.69 -4.44 8.64
CA LEU A 42 -7.66 -5.32 9.16
C LEU A 42 -8.10 -6.05 10.43
N SER A 43 -8.76 -5.36 11.35
CA SER A 43 -9.29 -6.00 12.58
C SER A 43 -10.34 -7.07 12.25
N SER A 44 -11.31 -6.75 11.41
CA SER A 44 -12.35 -7.71 10.97
C SER A 44 -11.78 -8.87 10.16
N LEU A 45 -10.75 -8.61 9.34
CA LEU A 45 -10.09 -9.66 8.56
C LEU A 45 -9.32 -10.64 9.45
N LYS A 46 -8.61 -10.14 10.45
CA LYS A 46 -7.90 -10.99 11.44
C LYS A 46 -8.86 -11.85 12.25
N GLU A 47 -9.95 -11.24 12.74
CA GLU A 47 -11.00 -11.97 13.44
C GLU A 47 -11.56 -13.12 12.58
N LYS A 48 -11.90 -12.86 11.32
CA LYS A 48 -12.35 -13.86 10.38
C LYS A 48 -11.31 -14.98 10.12
N ILE A 49 -10.04 -14.64 10.00
CA ILE A 49 -8.95 -15.62 9.82
C ILE A 49 -8.82 -16.51 11.07
N GLU A 50 -8.94 -15.92 12.26
CA GLU A 50 -8.93 -16.68 13.53
C GLU A 50 -10.16 -17.56 13.70
N GLU A 51 -11.35 -17.07 13.37
CA GLU A 51 -12.62 -17.81 13.45
C GLU A 51 -12.73 -18.93 12.42
N SER A 52 -12.13 -18.80 11.24
CA SER A 52 -12.10 -19.89 10.25
C SER A 52 -11.41 -21.15 10.76
N ASN A 53 -10.61 -21.03 11.82
CA ASN A 53 -10.03 -22.14 12.57
C ASN A 53 -10.95 -22.71 13.68
N LEU A 54 -12.04 -22.00 14.02
CA LEU A 54 -13.04 -22.37 15.03
C LEU A 54 -14.42 -22.32 14.35
N LYS A 55 -14.90 -23.47 13.89
CA LYS A 55 -16.23 -23.56 13.25
C LYS A 55 -17.33 -23.01 14.18
N THR A 56 -18.14 -22.09 13.71
CA THR A 56 -19.63 -22.01 13.73
C THR A 56 -20.16 -20.59 13.77
N SER A 57 -21.08 -20.30 12.91
CA SER A 57 -22.49 -19.83 13.04
C SER A 57 -22.91 -18.58 12.26
N ASP A 58 -24.14 -18.59 11.87
CA ASP A 58 -24.92 -18.00 10.79
C ASP A 58 -25.30 -16.48 10.85
N GLU A 59 -24.57 -15.56 11.45
CA GLU A 59 -25.03 -14.18 11.59
C GLU A 59 -24.23 -13.06 10.87
N GLU A 60 -23.43 -13.37 9.83
CA GLU A 60 -22.51 -12.39 9.21
C GLU A 60 -22.73 -12.12 7.71
N LYS A 61 -23.94 -11.86 7.26
CA LYS A 61 -24.18 -11.78 5.80
C LYS A 61 -23.69 -10.49 5.11
N ASP A 62 -23.63 -9.36 5.79
CA ASP A 62 -23.24 -8.07 5.18
C ASP A 62 -21.74 -7.76 5.32
N LEU A 63 -21.14 -7.99 6.47
CA LEU A 63 -19.70 -7.83 6.70
C LEU A 63 -18.86 -8.79 5.85
N ASN A 64 -19.37 -10.02 5.66
CA ASN A 64 -18.76 -11.08 4.85
C ASN A 64 -18.62 -10.72 3.37
N LYS A 65 -19.49 -9.88 2.80
CA LYS A 65 -19.44 -9.51 1.39
C LYS A 65 -18.25 -8.60 1.10
N ASP A 66 -17.94 -7.65 1.99
CA ASP A 66 -16.80 -6.74 1.84
C ASP A 66 -15.46 -7.46 2.07
N LEU A 67 -15.39 -8.37 3.04
CA LEU A 67 -14.15 -9.13 3.32
C LEU A 67 -13.77 -10.12 2.21
N ASN A 68 -14.70 -10.56 1.38
CA ASN A 68 -14.43 -11.42 0.23
C ASN A 68 -13.58 -10.76 -0.88
N GLN A 69 -13.42 -9.44 -0.84
CA GLN A 69 -12.56 -8.70 -1.75
C GLN A 69 -11.08 -8.78 -1.36
N TYR A 70 -10.79 -9.20 -0.12
CA TYR A 70 -9.42 -9.32 0.40
C TYR A 70 -8.86 -10.73 0.19
N ASP A 71 -7.54 -10.81 0.13
CA ASP A 71 -6.79 -12.06 -0.04
C ASP A 71 -5.99 -12.42 1.23
N GLY A 72 -5.71 -11.42 2.05
CA GLY A 72 -4.93 -11.56 3.27
C GLY A 72 -4.47 -10.21 3.78
N TYR A 73 -3.38 -10.19 4.52
CA TYR A 73 -2.74 -8.95 4.99
C TYR A 73 -1.22 -9.04 4.95
N ILE A 74 -0.58 -7.87 4.79
CA ILE A 74 0.88 -7.72 4.79
C ILE A 74 1.34 -6.96 6.04
N LYS A 75 2.46 -7.39 6.62
CA LYS A 75 3.11 -6.74 7.76
C LYS A 75 4.57 -6.41 7.44
N ILE A 76 4.95 -5.16 7.66
CA ILE A 76 6.31 -4.65 7.46
C ILE A 76 6.77 -3.98 8.76
N PRO A 77 7.42 -4.73 9.68
CA PRO A 77 7.73 -4.25 11.04
C PRO A 77 8.56 -2.97 11.07
N LYS A 78 9.58 -2.84 10.22
CA LYS A 78 10.45 -1.65 10.14
C LYS A 78 9.67 -0.37 9.88
N LEU A 79 8.58 -0.44 9.12
CA LEU A 79 7.74 0.71 8.79
C LEU A 79 6.57 0.88 9.75
N ASN A 80 6.43 -0.01 10.76
CA ASN A 80 5.24 -0.13 11.61
C ASN A 80 3.96 -0.17 10.78
N LEU A 81 3.97 -0.98 9.71
CA LEU A 81 2.91 -1.07 8.72
C LEU A 81 2.29 -2.46 8.76
N GLU A 82 0.97 -2.50 8.87
CA GLU A 82 0.17 -3.71 8.76
C GLU A 82 -1.11 -3.37 8.00
N LEU A 83 -1.32 -3.98 6.83
CA LEU A 83 -2.35 -3.58 5.87
C LEU A 83 -3.08 -4.80 5.31
N PRO A 84 -4.42 -4.75 5.19
CA PRO A 84 -5.14 -5.73 4.41
C PRO A 84 -4.72 -5.66 2.94
N VAL A 85 -4.83 -6.74 2.20
CA VAL A 85 -4.45 -6.83 0.78
C VAL A 85 -5.67 -7.29 -0.03
N MET A 86 -6.09 -6.48 -0.98
CA MET A 86 -7.22 -6.77 -1.86
C MET A 86 -6.81 -7.64 -3.05
N LYS A 87 -7.75 -8.45 -3.55
CA LYS A 87 -7.52 -9.39 -4.66
C LYS A 87 -7.31 -8.73 -6.02
N LYS A 88 -7.87 -7.52 -6.27
CA LYS A 88 -7.87 -6.89 -7.60
C LYS A 88 -7.34 -5.45 -7.55
N PRO A 89 -6.38 -5.08 -8.41
CA PRO A 89 -5.75 -3.75 -8.41
C PRO A 89 -6.57 -2.74 -9.25
N THR A 90 -7.84 -2.49 -8.88
CA THR A 90 -8.62 -1.41 -9.49
C THR A 90 -8.21 -0.07 -8.90
N GLN A 91 -8.48 1.04 -9.61
CA GLN A 91 -8.20 2.39 -9.11
C GLN A 91 -8.94 2.70 -7.78
N ALA A 92 -10.15 2.18 -7.62
CA ALA A 92 -10.91 2.32 -6.38
C ALA A 92 -10.23 1.54 -5.24
N ASN A 93 -9.91 0.26 -5.47
CA ASN A 93 -9.31 -0.61 -4.47
C ASN A 93 -7.92 -0.11 -4.01
N LEU A 94 -7.09 0.36 -4.96
CA LEU A 94 -5.77 0.90 -4.65
C LEU A 94 -5.81 2.15 -3.75
N LYS A 95 -6.91 2.92 -3.78
CA LYS A 95 -7.12 4.04 -2.85
C LYS A 95 -7.40 3.58 -1.43
N GLU A 96 -8.01 2.42 -1.27
CA GLU A 96 -8.38 1.87 0.04
C GLU A 96 -7.27 1.03 0.66
N SER A 97 -6.57 0.22 -0.16
CA SER A 97 -5.65 -0.80 0.35
C SER A 97 -4.64 -1.23 -0.73
N PRO A 98 -3.49 -1.81 -0.32
CA PRO A 98 -2.67 -2.60 -1.24
C PRO A 98 -3.48 -3.68 -1.94
N CYS A 99 -3.09 -3.99 -3.19
CA CYS A 99 -3.77 -4.99 -3.99
C CYS A 99 -2.78 -5.98 -4.60
N ILE A 100 -3.19 -7.22 -4.77
CA ILE A 100 -2.44 -8.18 -5.59
C ILE A 100 -2.40 -7.67 -7.02
N TYR A 101 -1.21 -7.47 -7.56
CA TYR A 101 -0.98 -7.13 -8.95
C TYR A 101 -0.91 -8.40 -9.81
N SER A 102 -0.17 -9.42 -9.35
CA SER A 102 -0.09 -10.75 -9.96
C SER A 102 0.52 -11.78 -9.00
N GLY A 103 0.44 -13.06 -9.35
CA GLY A 103 1.05 -14.16 -8.62
C GLY A 103 0.35 -14.51 -7.33
N THR A 104 0.94 -15.45 -6.60
CA THR A 104 0.46 -15.91 -5.28
C THR A 104 1.63 -16.12 -4.31
N ALA A 105 1.38 -16.02 -3.01
CA ALA A 105 2.38 -16.32 -1.99
C ALA A 105 2.79 -17.80 -2.00
N LYS A 106 1.85 -18.68 -2.34
CA LYS A 106 2.09 -20.12 -2.43
C LYS A 106 3.09 -20.46 -3.54
N ASP A 107 2.95 -19.83 -4.70
CA ASP A 107 3.79 -20.08 -5.88
C ASP A 107 5.11 -19.29 -5.83
N SER A 108 5.34 -18.52 -4.75
CA SER A 108 6.56 -17.72 -4.55
C SER A 108 6.82 -16.70 -5.67
N ASN A 109 5.78 -16.06 -6.18
CA ASN A 109 5.83 -15.03 -7.22
C ASN A 109 4.84 -13.88 -6.97
N LEU A 110 4.47 -13.66 -5.71
CA LEU A 110 3.48 -12.65 -5.32
C LEU A 110 3.97 -11.22 -5.59
N ILE A 111 3.16 -10.44 -6.28
CA ILE A 111 3.41 -9.02 -6.53
C ILE A 111 2.26 -8.19 -5.95
N ILE A 112 2.58 -7.26 -5.05
CA ILE A 112 1.61 -6.37 -4.41
C ILE A 112 1.90 -4.92 -4.80
N ALA A 113 0.88 -4.24 -5.30
CA ALA A 113 0.88 -2.83 -5.63
C ALA A 113 0.14 -2.02 -4.56
N ALA A 114 0.59 -0.81 -4.27
CA ALA A 114 -0.16 0.16 -3.47
C ALA A 114 0.15 1.59 -3.90
N HIS A 115 -0.70 2.53 -3.51
CA HIS A 115 -0.41 3.95 -3.65
C HIS A 115 0.77 4.39 -2.78
N ASN A 116 1.39 5.50 -3.16
CA ASN A 116 2.48 6.14 -2.41
C ASN A 116 1.98 7.00 -1.22
N TYR A 117 0.81 6.67 -0.68
CA TYR A 117 0.33 7.26 0.58
C TYR A 117 1.23 6.82 1.74
N SER A 118 1.41 7.69 2.74
CA SER A 118 2.19 7.34 3.95
C SER A 118 1.58 6.19 4.72
N ALA A 119 0.25 6.05 4.64
CA ALA A 119 -0.52 4.95 5.22
C ALA A 119 -0.39 3.64 4.43
N HIS A 120 0.09 3.69 3.20
CA HIS A 120 0.32 2.53 2.33
C HIS A 120 1.82 2.32 2.07
N PHE A 121 2.24 2.28 0.79
CA PHE A 121 3.63 2.00 0.41
C PHE A 121 4.49 3.26 0.20
N GLY A 122 4.05 4.44 0.60
CA GLY A 122 4.82 5.68 0.44
C GLY A 122 6.19 5.69 1.13
N LYS A 123 6.40 4.79 2.09
CA LYS A 123 7.65 4.68 2.85
C LYS A 123 8.49 3.44 2.50
N ILE A 124 8.10 2.61 1.53
CA ILE A 124 8.83 1.36 1.23
C ILE A 124 10.27 1.61 0.75
N ASN A 125 10.59 2.80 0.25
CA ASN A 125 11.95 3.18 -0.11
C ASN A 125 12.92 3.23 1.08
N GLN A 126 12.41 3.23 2.33
CA GLN A 126 13.20 3.16 3.57
C GLN A 126 13.62 1.73 3.92
N LEU A 127 13.08 0.73 3.23
CA LEU A 127 13.47 -0.66 3.44
C LEU A 127 14.88 -0.89 2.90
N GLU A 128 15.62 -1.75 3.60
CA GLU A 128 16.98 -2.16 3.30
C GLU A 128 17.08 -3.68 3.25
N ASN A 129 18.17 -4.20 2.71
CA ASN A 129 18.41 -5.63 2.66
C ASN A 129 18.32 -6.26 4.06
N SER A 130 17.72 -7.44 4.12
CA SER A 130 17.43 -8.22 5.33
C SER A 130 16.25 -7.70 6.19
N ASP A 131 15.61 -6.58 5.83
CA ASP A 131 14.37 -6.18 6.49
C ASP A 131 13.28 -7.22 6.27
N LYS A 132 12.47 -7.43 7.32
CA LYS A 132 11.44 -8.48 7.32
C LYS A 132 10.14 -7.97 6.72
N VAL A 133 9.52 -8.83 5.92
CA VAL A 133 8.16 -8.67 5.42
C VAL A 133 7.41 -9.98 5.68
N GLN A 134 6.15 -9.89 6.09
CA GLN A 134 5.28 -11.04 6.31
C GLN A 134 3.99 -10.85 5.52
N TYR A 135 3.51 -11.90 4.90
CA TYR A 135 2.19 -11.96 4.29
C TYR A 135 1.41 -13.12 4.89
N THR A 136 0.17 -12.88 5.29
CA THR A 136 -0.74 -13.92 5.82
C THR A 136 -1.97 -13.97 4.93
N ASP A 137 -2.27 -15.17 4.41
CA ASP A 137 -3.45 -15.41 3.57
C ASP A 137 -4.73 -15.66 4.41
N LEU A 138 -5.87 -15.81 3.75
CA LEU A 138 -7.16 -16.07 4.42
C LEU A 138 -7.24 -17.45 5.09
N GLN A 139 -6.33 -18.37 4.79
CA GLN A 139 -6.21 -19.67 5.42
C GLN A 139 -5.25 -19.66 6.62
N ASN A 140 -4.84 -18.46 7.06
CA ASN A 140 -3.88 -18.25 8.16
C ASN A 140 -2.47 -18.80 7.87
N ASN A 141 -2.13 -19.05 6.61
CA ASN A 141 -0.75 -19.39 6.27
C ASN A 141 0.09 -18.10 6.25
N THR A 142 1.14 -18.07 7.06
CA THR A 142 2.06 -16.93 7.12
C THR A 142 3.34 -17.22 6.34
N TYR A 143 3.62 -16.38 5.37
CA TYR A 143 4.80 -16.42 4.52
C TYR A 143 5.78 -15.33 4.96
N ASN A 144 6.98 -15.75 5.32
CA ASN A 144 8.04 -14.86 5.78
C ASN A 144 9.02 -14.57 4.66
N TYR A 145 9.37 -13.29 4.50
CA TYR A 145 10.28 -12.81 3.48
C TYR A 145 11.33 -11.89 4.08
N CYS A 146 12.45 -11.75 3.38
CA CYS A 146 13.46 -10.71 3.62
C CYS A 146 13.73 -9.93 2.34
N VAL A 147 13.92 -8.63 2.50
CA VAL A 147 14.30 -7.73 1.40
C VAL A 147 15.69 -8.11 0.90
N THR A 148 15.83 -8.24 -0.42
CA THR A 148 17.09 -8.58 -1.09
C THR A 148 17.55 -7.53 -2.10
N ALA A 149 16.61 -6.77 -2.69
CA ALA A 149 16.95 -5.68 -3.58
C ALA A 149 15.91 -4.56 -3.55
N LYS A 150 16.37 -3.36 -3.89
CA LYS A 150 15.53 -2.19 -4.13
C LYS A 150 15.87 -1.62 -5.50
N GLU A 151 14.83 -1.44 -6.31
CA GLU A 151 14.94 -1.01 -7.70
C GLU A 151 14.04 0.19 -7.98
N LYS A 152 14.44 0.97 -8.98
CA LYS A 152 13.57 1.96 -9.59
C LYS A 152 13.28 1.52 -11.03
N ILE A 153 12.04 1.14 -11.30
CA ILE A 153 11.61 0.56 -12.58
C ILE A 153 10.73 1.57 -13.30
N ASN A 154 10.95 1.75 -14.61
CA ASN A 154 10.07 2.58 -15.42
C ASN A 154 8.64 1.99 -15.42
N GLY A 155 7.63 2.85 -15.23
CA GLY A 155 6.24 2.42 -15.09
C GLY A 155 5.64 1.69 -16.29
N ASN A 156 6.27 1.79 -17.47
CA ASN A 156 5.89 1.08 -18.69
C ASN A 156 6.61 -0.27 -18.87
N ASN A 157 7.59 -0.59 -18.00
CA ASN A 157 8.33 -1.84 -18.07
C ASN A 157 7.68 -2.93 -17.21
N SER A 158 6.58 -3.49 -17.72
CA SER A 158 5.83 -4.56 -17.04
C SER A 158 6.61 -5.87 -16.93
N GLU A 159 7.48 -6.16 -17.89
CA GLU A 159 8.33 -7.37 -17.89
C GLU A 159 9.31 -7.36 -16.71
N GLN A 160 10.03 -6.25 -16.51
CA GLN A 160 10.92 -6.12 -15.37
C GLN A 160 10.15 -6.14 -14.04
N MET A 161 8.92 -5.59 -13.99
CA MET A 161 8.08 -5.64 -12.81
C MET A 161 7.68 -7.07 -12.45
N GLN A 162 7.31 -7.88 -13.44
CA GLN A 162 6.86 -9.26 -13.29
C GLN A 162 8.01 -10.28 -13.25
N ASN A 163 9.22 -9.84 -12.89
CA ASN A 163 10.37 -10.75 -12.76
C ASN A 163 10.07 -11.81 -11.68
N GLU A 164 9.91 -13.06 -12.14
CA GLU A 164 9.53 -14.21 -11.31
C GLU A 164 10.66 -14.76 -10.44
N ASN A 165 11.87 -14.19 -10.52
CA ASN A 165 13.01 -14.63 -9.70
C ASN A 165 12.87 -14.26 -8.21
N TYR A 166 11.83 -13.51 -7.84
CA TYR A 166 11.59 -13.05 -6.46
C TYR A 166 10.27 -13.60 -5.92
N ALA A 167 10.33 -14.13 -4.71
CA ALA A 167 9.17 -14.72 -4.06
C ALA A 167 8.09 -13.70 -3.68
N LEU A 168 8.50 -12.44 -3.41
CA LEU A 168 7.60 -11.32 -3.17
C LEU A 168 8.17 -10.05 -3.78
N THR A 169 7.32 -9.29 -4.47
CA THR A 169 7.62 -7.95 -4.95
C THR A 169 6.59 -6.96 -4.41
N LEU A 170 7.06 -5.87 -3.82
CA LEU A 170 6.23 -4.73 -3.41
C LEU A 170 6.56 -3.53 -4.29
N PHE A 171 5.56 -2.80 -4.78
CA PHE A 171 5.85 -1.57 -5.51
C PHE A 171 4.81 -0.48 -5.31
N THR A 172 5.26 0.75 -5.52
CA THR A 172 4.44 1.97 -5.52
C THR A 172 4.94 2.94 -6.59
N CYS A 173 4.13 3.93 -6.94
CA CYS A 173 4.57 5.02 -7.79
C CYS A 173 5.62 5.88 -7.06
N ASP A 174 6.59 6.41 -7.79
CA ASP A 174 7.38 7.52 -7.29
C ASP A 174 6.56 8.83 -7.30
N TYR A 175 7.12 9.93 -6.75
CA TYR A 175 6.42 11.22 -6.69
C TYR A 175 6.11 11.82 -8.07
N THR A 176 6.80 11.39 -9.12
CA THR A 176 6.54 11.86 -10.50
C THR A 176 5.47 11.04 -11.20
N GLY A 177 5.12 9.86 -10.67
CA GLY A 177 4.22 8.89 -11.27
C GLY A 177 4.81 8.13 -12.47
N ARG A 178 6.03 8.49 -12.92
CA ARG A 178 6.68 7.86 -14.09
C ARG A 178 7.31 6.53 -13.77
N ASP A 179 7.92 6.42 -12.60
CA ASP A 179 8.66 5.25 -12.17
C ASP A 179 7.98 4.57 -11.00
N ARG A 180 8.42 3.35 -10.72
CA ARG A 180 7.98 2.52 -9.60
C ARG A 180 9.15 2.29 -8.66
N ILE A 181 8.96 2.62 -7.38
CA ILE A 181 9.84 2.17 -6.32
C ILE A 181 9.46 0.72 -6.04
N THR A 182 10.40 -0.19 -6.23
CA THR A 182 10.18 -1.63 -6.18
C THR A 182 11.09 -2.27 -5.15
N ILE A 183 10.53 -3.08 -4.28
CA ILE A 183 11.23 -3.86 -3.26
C ILE A 183 11.09 -5.33 -3.63
N ARG A 184 12.23 -6.01 -3.76
CA ARG A 184 12.33 -7.43 -4.07
C ARG A 184 12.65 -8.20 -2.82
N CYS A 185 11.95 -9.31 -2.60
CA CYS A 185 12.11 -10.12 -1.41
C CYS A 185 12.20 -11.59 -1.76
N GLU A 186 13.03 -12.32 -1.00
CA GLU A 186 13.11 -13.77 -1.04
C GLU A 186 12.40 -14.38 0.16
N ARG A 187 11.95 -15.61 -0.01
CA ARG A 187 11.31 -16.39 1.06
C ARG A 187 12.36 -16.82 2.08
N LYS A 188 12.02 -16.74 3.36
CA LYS A 188 12.91 -17.10 4.46
C LYS A 188 12.53 -18.44 5.07
#